data_c26ca2807fa437e968dd15e840459c1e
#
_entry.id   c26ca2807fa437e968dd15e840459c1e
#
_cell.length_a   1.000
_cell.length_b   1.000
_cell.length_c   1.000
_cell.angle_alpha   90.00
_cell.angle_beta   90.00
_cell.angle_gamma   90.00
#
_symmetry.space_group_name_H-M   'P 1'
#
loop_
_entity.id
_entity.type
_entity.pdbx_description
1 polymer ?
#
loop_
_entity_poly.entity_id
_entity_poly.type
_entity_poly.pdbx_seq_one_letter_code
_entity_poly.pdbx_strand_id
1 'polypeptide(L)'
;MGPVTAAVLQLVALIGALALCYIPLGNYMAKVYSSDQHWRVEKWIYKGIGANPDTEMRWPAYLRGVLAFSAVGVLFLYLLMRLQGVLPGSLGFSSVNPAQSFNTAVSFVTNTNWQSYYGEQSMGHLVQTAGLAVQNFISAAVGIAVAVALVRGFARSRTGEIGNFWADLVRGVVRILVPFAVIAAIILVACGAIQNFSGIHEVGQFMGGSQQWNGGAVASQEAIKELGTNGGGYFNANSAHPFENPTPFTNLFEIFLLLLIPFSLTRTFGVMVGSVRQGYAILATMFTIWLSFVALMMWTEFAHHEGALQIAGGATEGKEVRFGVGASSIFAVSTTLTSTGAVDSFHSSFTGLGGGIHLLSMMLGEIAPGGTGSGLYGILIMAVIAVFIAGLMVGRTPEYLGKKIGSREIKLSAIYILITPALVLVFTSISMALPTPPHSMLNPGAHGFSEVLYAFTSAANNNGSAFAGLNANTDWYNTMTGLAMLFGRFLPMVFVLALAGSLAEQRPVPATAGTLRTEKPLFTGLLVGAILIITGLTYFPALALGPLAEGLAS
;
A
#
# COMPACT_ATOMS: atom_id res chain seq x y z
N MET A 1 -22.24 22.10 13.41
CA MET A 1 -21.76 20.75 13.81
C MET A 1 -20.33 20.89 14.25
N GLY A 2 -19.94 20.35 15.39
CA GLY A 2 -18.54 20.43 15.84
C GLY A 2 -17.62 19.55 14.96
N PRO A 3 -16.32 19.88 14.84
CA PRO A 3 -15.39 19.18 13.94
C PRO A 3 -15.24 17.69 14.29
N VAL A 4 -15.20 17.34 15.57
CA VAL A 4 -15.14 15.93 16.02
C VAL A 4 -16.40 15.17 15.62
N THR A 5 -17.58 15.76 15.76
CA THR A 5 -18.85 15.13 15.35
C THR A 5 -18.88 14.90 13.84
N ALA A 6 -18.39 15.85 13.05
CA ALA A 6 -18.28 15.69 11.60
C ALA A 6 -17.35 14.54 11.22
N ALA A 7 -16.19 14.43 11.87
CA ALA A 7 -15.23 13.34 11.65
C ALA A 7 -15.84 11.96 12.00
N VAL A 8 -16.54 11.86 13.12
CA VAL A 8 -17.23 10.61 13.52
C VAL A 8 -18.31 10.22 12.50
N LEU A 9 -19.08 11.17 12.01
CA LEU A 9 -20.10 10.87 10.97
C LEU A 9 -19.49 10.43 9.65
N GLN A 10 -18.36 11.04 9.23
CA GLN A 10 -17.61 10.60 8.06
C GLN A 10 -17.09 9.16 8.24
N LEU A 11 -16.53 8.85 9.41
CA LEU A 11 -16.05 7.51 9.73
C LEU A 11 -17.18 6.47 9.71
N VAL A 12 -18.34 6.79 10.27
CA VAL A 12 -19.53 5.92 10.26
C VAL A 12 -20.03 5.71 8.83
N ALA A 13 -20.09 6.76 8.01
CA ALA A 13 -20.48 6.66 6.60
C ALA A 13 -19.50 5.78 5.80
N LEU A 14 -18.20 5.95 6.01
CA LEU A 14 -17.15 5.13 5.40
C LEU A 14 -17.30 3.65 5.76
N ILE A 15 -17.43 3.34 7.05
CA ILE A 15 -17.63 1.97 7.54
C ILE A 15 -18.91 1.37 6.96
N GLY A 16 -19.99 2.15 6.90
CA GLY A 16 -21.26 1.72 6.30
C GLY A 16 -21.11 1.36 4.81
N ALA A 17 -20.44 2.21 4.03
CA ALA A 17 -20.17 1.98 2.61
C ALA A 17 -19.31 0.73 2.38
N LEU A 18 -18.23 0.58 3.16
CA LEU A 18 -17.36 -0.62 3.11
C LEU A 18 -18.13 -1.90 3.46
N ALA A 19 -18.97 -1.87 4.50
CA ALA A 19 -19.77 -3.01 4.92
C ALA A 19 -20.76 -3.46 3.84
N LEU A 20 -21.38 -2.51 3.12
CA LEU A 20 -22.28 -2.80 2.01
C LEU A 20 -21.55 -3.49 0.84
N CYS A 21 -20.32 -3.09 0.56
CA CYS A 21 -19.53 -3.63 -0.56
C CYS A 21 -18.75 -4.91 -0.22
N TYR A 22 -18.46 -5.15 1.04
CA TYR A 22 -17.59 -6.24 1.52
C TYR A 22 -17.98 -7.62 1.00
N ILE A 23 -19.24 -8.02 1.20
CA ILE A 23 -19.72 -9.36 0.79
C ILE A 23 -19.84 -9.49 -0.73
N PRO A 24 -20.49 -8.56 -1.45
CA PRO A 24 -20.60 -8.65 -2.90
C PRO A 24 -19.25 -8.68 -3.61
N LEU A 25 -18.35 -7.74 -3.27
CA LEU A 25 -17.06 -7.64 -3.91
C LEU A 25 -16.16 -8.84 -3.58
N GLY A 26 -16.10 -9.25 -2.31
CA GLY A 26 -15.29 -10.40 -1.92
C GLY A 26 -15.73 -11.70 -2.56
N ASN A 27 -17.04 -11.95 -2.67
CA ASN A 27 -17.58 -13.10 -3.38
C ASN A 27 -17.30 -13.01 -4.89
N TYR A 28 -17.40 -11.81 -5.48
CA TYR A 28 -17.08 -11.59 -6.89
C TYR A 28 -15.61 -11.90 -7.20
N MET A 29 -14.68 -11.37 -6.40
CA MET A 29 -13.25 -11.64 -6.55
C MET A 29 -12.93 -13.13 -6.39
N ALA A 30 -13.54 -13.82 -5.42
CA ALA A 30 -13.39 -15.27 -5.28
C ALA A 30 -13.86 -16.01 -6.54
N LYS A 31 -15.01 -15.63 -7.11
CA LYS A 31 -15.53 -16.19 -8.36
C LYS A 31 -14.59 -15.94 -9.55
N VAL A 32 -14.00 -14.75 -9.67
CA VAL A 32 -13.05 -14.40 -10.73
C VAL A 32 -11.84 -15.32 -10.72
N TYR A 33 -11.26 -15.55 -9.53
CA TYR A 33 -10.05 -16.35 -9.39
C TYR A 33 -10.28 -17.88 -9.34
N SER A 34 -11.53 -18.31 -9.18
CA SER A 34 -11.93 -19.72 -9.23
C SER A 34 -12.58 -20.12 -10.56
N SER A 35 -12.71 -19.19 -11.51
CA SER A 35 -13.37 -19.44 -12.80
C SER A 35 -12.45 -20.12 -13.79
N ASP A 36 -12.93 -21.15 -14.50
CA ASP A 36 -12.23 -21.78 -15.62
C ASP A 36 -12.49 -21.07 -16.96
N GLN A 37 -13.42 -20.09 -16.97
CA GLN A 37 -13.78 -19.38 -18.20
C GLN A 37 -12.88 -18.19 -18.46
N HIS A 38 -12.47 -18.01 -19.72
CA HIS A 38 -11.71 -16.87 -20.20
C HIS A 38 -12.57 -15.98 -21.11
N TRP A 39 -12.56 -14.67 -20.86
CA TRP A 39 -13.23 -13.69 -21.71
C TRP A 39 -12.50 -13.54 -23.05
N ARG A 40 -13.20 -13.02 -24.08
CA ARG A 40 -12.58 -12.81 -25.41
C ARG A 40 -11.35 -11.91 -25.35
N VAL A 41 -11.42 -10.82 -24.59
CA VAL A 41 -10.31 -9.87 -24.38
C VAL A 41 -9.12 -10.57 -23.73
N GLU A 42 -9.34 -11.37 -22.71
CA GLU A 42 -8.28 -12.13 -22.04
C GLU A 42 -7.58 -13.11 -22.99
N LYS A 43 -8.35 -13.82 -23.82
CA LYS A 43 -7.79 -14.72 -24.83
C LYS A 43 -6.89 -14.00 -25.84
N TRP A 44 -7.26 -12.76 -26.22
CA TRP A 44 -6.41 -11.94 -27.10
C TRP A 44 -5.11 -11.53 -26.38
N ILE A 45 -5.21 -11.13 -25.12
CA ILE A 45 -4.03 -10.78 -24.32
C ILE A 45 -3.10 -12.00 -24.17
N TYR A 46 -3.63 -13.16 -23.76
CA TYR A 46 -2.83 -14.39 -23.63
C TYR A 46 -2.14 -14.79 -24.94
N LYS A 47 -2.84 -14.67 -26.07
CA LYS A 47 -2.26 -14.91 -27.39
C LYS A 47 -1.13 -13.91 -27.69
N GLY A 48 -1.32 -12.64 -27.35
CA GLY A 48 -0.32 -11.58 -27.58
C GLY A 48 0.95 -11.76 -26.77
N ILE A 49 0.84 -12.23 -25.52
CA ILE A 49 1.99 -12.49 -24.64
C ILE A 49 2.56 -13.92 -24.75
N GLY A 50 1.94 -14.77 -25.58
CA GLY A 50 2.37 -16.17 -25.75
C GLY A 50 2.16 -17.06 -24.52
N ALA A 51 1.23 -16.70 -23.62
CA ALA A 51 0.96 -17.45 -22.40
C ALA A 51 -0.21 -18.42 -22.58
N ASN A 52 -0.06 -19.64 -22.04
CA ASN A 52 -1.17 -20.58 -21.93
C ASN A 52 -1.82 -20.43 -20.52
N PRO A 53 -3.04 -19.89 -20.41
CA PRO A 53 -3.69 -19.64 -19.13
C PRO A 53 -4.13 -20.91 -18.39
N ASP A 54 -4.25 -22.04 -19.09
CA ASP A 54 -4.72 -23.31 -18.52
C ASP A 54 -3.59 -24.16 -17.92
N THR A 55 -2.32 -23.72 -18.10
CA THR A 55 -1.17 -24.42 -17.53
C THR A 55 -0.96 -24.05 -16.08
N GLU A 56 -1.14 -24.99 -15.17
CA GLU A 56 -0.85 -24.80 -13.76
C GLU A 56 0.66 -24.67 -13.50
N MET A 57 1.03 -23.78 -12.59
CA MET A 57 2.43 -23.45 -12.25
C MET A 57 2.76 -23.86 -10.83
N ARG A 58 3.95 -24.46 -10.64
CA ARG A 58 4.57 -24.56 -9.33
C ARG A 58 5.15 -23.21 -8.91
N TRP A 59 5.35 -23.01 -7.60
CA TRP A 59 5.82 -21.73 -7.06
C TRP A 59 7.08 -21.15 -7.73
N PRO A 60 8.12 -21.92 -8.15
CA PRO A 60 9.29 -21.33 -8.82
C PRO A 60 8.97 -20.81 -10.23
N ALA A 61 8.04 -21.46 -10.93
CA ALA A 61 7.60 -20.99 -12.26
C ALA A 61 6.73 -19.73 -12.14
N TYR A 62 5.84 -19.70 -11.14
CA TYR A 62 5.03 -18.54 -10.82
C TYR A 62 5.89 -17.33 -10.45
N LEU A 63 6.88 -17.53 -9.56
CA LEU A 63 7.84 -16.50 -9.16
C LEU A 63 8.63 -15.95 -10.34
N ARG A 64 9.13 -16.84 -11.23
CA ARG A 64 9.83 -16.39 -12.45
C ARG A 64 8.94 -15.51 -13.33
N GLY A 65 7.65 -15.83 -13.44
CA GLY A 65 6.67 -14.98 -14.12
C GLY A 65 6.57 -13.60 -13.50
N VAL A 66 6.42 -13.53 -12.16
CA VAL A 66 6.36 -12.26 -11.39
C VAL A 66 7.61 -11.43 -11.63
N LEU A 67 8.80 -12.01 -11.43
CA LEU A 67 10.07 -11.28 -11.52
C LEU A 67 10.37 -10.83 -12.97
N ALA A 68 10.16 -11.70 -13.97
CA ALA A 68 10.40 -11.35 -15.36
C ALA A 68 9.47 -10.24 -15.84
N PHE A 69 8.17 -10.31 -15.50
CA PHE A 69 7.20 -9.28 -15.82
C PHE A 69 7.57 -7.94 -15.18
N SER A 70 7.91 -7.95 -13.90
CA SER A 70 8.30 -6.75 -13.16
C SER A 70 9.61 -6.15 -13.69
N ALA A 71 10.61 -6.98 -14.03
CA ALA A 71 11.86 -6.50 -14.63
C ALA A 71 11.64 -5.79 -15.97
N VAL A 72 10.75 -6.35 -16.81
CA VAL A 72 10.34 -5.69 -18.07
C VAL A 72 9.63 -4.36 -17.79
N GLY A 73 8.77 -4.30 -16.76
CA GLY A 73 8.08 -3.08 -16.32
C GLY A 73 9.07 -2.00 -15.88
N VAL A 74 10.07 -2.35 -15.06
CA VAL A 74 11.13 -1.41 -14.63
C VAL A 74 11.92 -0.89 -15.83
N LEU A 75 12.35 -1.77 -16.73
CA LEU A 75 13.09 -1.38 -17.91
C LEU A 75 12.27 -0.47 -18.84
N PHE A 76 11.01 -0.84 -19.08
CA PHE A 76 10.09 -0.05 -19.90
C PHE A 76 9.91 1.37 -19.34
N LEU A 77 9.58 1.48 -18.06
CA LEU A 77 9.33 2.78 -17.44
C LEU A 77 10.61 3.61 -17.33
N TYR A 78 11.75 2.99 -17.00
CA TYR A 78 13.05 3.65 -17.02
C TYR A 78 13.35 4.25 -18.39
N LEU A 79 13.24 3.47 -19.46
CA LEU A 79 13.50 3.92 -20.82
C LEU A 79 12.52 5.02 -21.26
N LEU A 80 11.23 4.90 -20.90
CA LEU A 80 10.23 5.90 -21.24
C LEU A 80 10.59 7.28 -20.65
N MET A 81 11.03 7.33 -19.40
CA MET A 81 11.49 8.58 -18.76
C MET A 81 12.80 9.10 -19.32
N ARG A 82 13.76 8.19 -19.65
CA ARG A 82 15.03 8.58 -20.26
C ARG A 82 14.87 9.12 -21.69
N LEU A 83 13.84 8.71 -22.40
CA LEU A 83 13.54 9.12 -23.76
C LEU A 83 12.48 10.23 -23.84
N GLN A 84 11.91 10.66 -22.72
CA GLN A 84 10.80 11.61 -22.67
C GLN A 84 11.02 12.86 -23.54
N GLY A 85 12.22 13.45 -23.53
CA GLY A 85 12.50 14.68 -24.26
C GLY A 85 12.37 14.58 -25.79
N VAL A 86 12.36 13.36 -26.34
CA VAL A 86 12.19 13.09 -27.79
C VAL A 86 10.88 12.40 -28.12
N LEU A 87 10.10 12.03 -27.11
CA LEU A 87 8.81 11.37 -27.29
C LEU A 87 7.66 12.38 -27.42
N PRO A 88 6.56 12.03 -28.10
CA PRO A 88 5.39 12.91 -28.19
C PRO A 88 4.74 13.12 -26.81
N GLY A 89 4.12 14.28 -26.61
CA GLY A 89 3.42 14.60 -25.36
C GLY A 89 4.35 14.91 -24.18
N SER A 90 5.61 15.27 -24.45
CA SER A 90 6.59 15.65 -23.41
C SER A 90 6.32 16.98 -22.73
N LEU A 91 5.42 17.82 -23.28
CA LEU A 91 5.14 19.18 -22.80
C LEU A 91 6.38 20.09 -22.76
N GLY A 92 7.44 19.75 -23.51
CA GLY A 92 8.71 20.45 -23.50
C GLY A 92 9.65 20.04 -22.35
N PHE A 93 9.27 19.09 -21.53
CA PHE A 93 10.13 18.59 -20.45
C PHE A 93 11.30 17.77 -20.99
N SER A 94 12.47 17.98 -20.38
CA SER A 94 13.68 17.23 -20.69
C SER A 94 13.61 15.78 -20.20
N SER A 95 14.56 14.97 -20.65
CA SER A 95 14.74 13.60 -20.14
C SER A 95 15.06 13.60 -18.64
N VAL A 96 14.40 12.73 -17.89
CA VAL A 96 14.60 12.58 -16.44
C VAL A 96 16.00 12.00 -16.18
N ASN A 97 16.69 12.44 -15.13
CA ASN A 97 18.04 11.96 -14.81
C ASN A 97 18.08 10.46 -14.47
N PRO A 98 19.24 9.78 -14.60
CA PRO A 98 19.32 8.32 -14.42
C PRO A 98 18.90 7.82 -13.06
N ALA A 99 19.34 8.45 -11.96
CA ALA A 99 19.04 8.02 -10.60
C ALA A 99 17.54 8.17 -10.28
N GLN A 100 16.95 9.29 -10.68
CA GLN A 100 15.52 9.55 -10.51
C GLN A 100 14.67 8.63 -11.41
N SER A 101 15.10 8.35 -12.65
CA SER A 101 14.43 7.39 -13.54
C SER A 101 14.47 5.98 -12.96
N PHE A 102 15.58 5.55 -12.36
CA PHE A 102 15.69 4.27 -11.65
C PHE A 102 14.73 4.21 -10.46
N ASN A 103 14.78 5.23 -9.60
CA ASN A 103 13.91 5.32 -8.44
C ASN A 103 12.43 5.23 -8.83
N THR A 104 11.99 6.07 -9.77
CA THR A 104 10.60 6.14 -10.22
C THR A 104 10.15 4.83 -10.88
N ALA A 105 10.99 4.23 -11.73
CA ALA A 105 10.66 2.98 -12.40
C ALA A 105 10.46 1.84 -11.39
N VAL A 106 11.38 1.70 -10.44
CA VAL A 106 11.25 0.70 -9.35
C VAL A 106 10.03 1.01 -8.50
N SER A 107 9.85 2.27 -8.11
CA SER A 107 8.77 2.74 -7.25
C SER A 107 7.39 2.35 -7.81
N PHE A 108 7.11 2.64 -9.06
CA PHE A 108 5.80 2.34 -9.67
C PHE A 108 5.59 0.84 -9.93
N VAL A 109 6.64 0.12 -10.32
CA VAL A 109 6.54 -1.34 -10.53
C VAL A 109 6.37 -2.11 -9.22
N THR A 110 6.91 -1.60 -8.12
CA THR A 110 6.75 -2.21 -6.79
C THR A 110 5.47 -1.80 -6.07
N ASN A 111 4.61 -1.01 -6.70
CA ASN A 111 3.38 -0.46 -6.11
C ASN A 111 3.63 0.51 -4.95
N THR A 112 4.80 1.16 -4.93
CA THR A 112 5.16 2.14 -3.89
C THR A 112 4.72 3.54 -4.28
N ASN A 113 4.95 3.90 -5.53
CA ASN A 113 4.66 5.20 -6.13
C ASN A 113 5.32 6.40 -5.40
N TRP A 114 6.42 6.17 -4.70
CA TRP A 114 7.29 7.22 -4.20
C TRP A 114 7.76 8.13 -5.34
N GLN A 115 7.67 9.43 -5.16
CA GLN A 115 8.05 10.44 -6.17
C GLN A 115 9.02 11.46 -5.55
N SER A 116 10.24 11.56 -6.08
CA SER A 116 11.23 12.58 -5.72
C SER A 116 11.19 13.79 -6.65
N TYR A 117 10.04 14.08 -7.27
CA TYR A 117 9.84 15.11 -8.27
C TYR A 117 8.42 15.66 -8.22
N TYR A 118 8.23 16.83 -8.81
CA TYR A 118 6.91 17.42 -9.09
C TYR A 118 6.43 16.90 -10.45
N GLY A 119 5.39 16.06 -10.45
CA GLY A 119 4.88 15.41 -11.67
C GLY A 119 4.46 16.39 -12.75
N GLU A 120 3.79 17.46 -12.35
CA GLU A 120 3.32 18.55 -13.19
C GLU A 120 4.45 19.40 -13.82
N GLN A 121 5.66 19.32 -13.29
CA GLN A 121 6.83 20.09 -13.79
C GLN A 121 7.89 19.20 -14.46
N SER A 122 7.73 17.88 -14.41
CA SER A 122 8.79 16.95 -14.81
C SER A 122 8.32 15.85 -15.75
N MET A 123 7.05 15.50 -15.76
CA MET A 123 6.51 14.33 -16.46
C MET A 123 5.50 14.74 -17.53
N GLY A 124 5.79 14.45 -18.78
CA GLY A 124 4.88 14.68 -19.89
C GLY A 124 3.69 13.70 -19.90
N HIS A 125 2.67 14.01 -20.70
CA HIS A 125 1.44 13.22 -20.78
C HIS A 125 1.67 11.73 -21.08
N LEU A 126 2.62 11.42 -21.98
CA LEU A 126 2.91 10.03 -22.33
C LEU A 126 3.51 9.26 -21.15
N VAL A 127 4.42 9.88 -20.38
CA VAL A 127 5.00 9.26 -19.18
C VAL A 127 3.93 9.08 -18.13
N GLN A 128 3.10 10.10 -17.86
CA GLN A 128 2.03 10.04 -16.87
C GLN A 128 0.99 8.96 -17.20
N THR A 129 0.58 8.83 -18.47
CA THR A 129 -0.52 7.92 -18.87
C THR A 129 -0.03 6.52 -19.23
N ALA A 130 0.79 6.37 -20.28
CA ALA A 130 1.28 5.08 -20.76
C ALA A 130 2.37 4.47 -19.85
N GLY A 131 3.06 5.32 -19.07
CA GLY A 131 4.02 4.90 -18.07
C GLY A 131 3.38 4.69 -16.71
N LEU A 132 3.23 5.77 -15.94
CA LEU A 132 2.90 5.72 -14.52
C LEU A 132 1.51 5.13 -14.24
N ALA A 133 0.46 5.63 -14.92
CA ALA A 133 -0.91 5.14 -14.69
C ALA A 133 -1.07 3.66 -15.08
N VAL A 134 -0.40 3.19 -16.15
CA VAL A 134 -0.42 1.75 -16.51
C VAL A 134 0.22 0.91 -15.42
N GLN A 135 1.34 1.38 -14.82
CA GLN A 135 1.97 0.64 -13.71
C GLN A 135 1.06 0.53 -12.50
N ASN A 136 0.21 1.51 -12.22
CA ASN A 136 -0.75 1.46 -11.12
C ASN A 136 -1.71 0.25 -11.28
N PHE A 137 -2.19 -0.04 -12.49
CA PHE A 137 -3.02 -1.22 -12.72
C PHE A 137 -2.24 -2.53 -12.56
N ILE A 138 -1.08 -2.63 -13.20
CA ILE A 138 -0.37 -3.91 -13.29
C ILE A 138 0.37 -4.26 -12.00
N SER A 139 0.90 -3.28 -11.27
CA SER A 139 1.55 -3.53 -9.98
C SER A 139 0.56 -3.98 -8.89
N ALA A 140 -0.64 -3.39 -8.86
CA ALA A 140 -1.73 -3.83 -7.98
C ALA A 140 -2.19 -5.26 -8.33
N ALA A 141 -2.35 -5.56 -9.64
CA ALA A 141 -2.74 -6.89 -10.10
C ALA A 141 -1.69 -7.96 -9.74
N VAL A 142 -0.39 -7.65 -9.78
CA VAL A 142 0.69 -8.53 -9.29
C VAL A 142 0.51 -8.83 -7.81
N GLY A 143 0.20 -7.81 -6.99
CA GLY A 143 -0.07 -8.00 -5.56
C GLY A 143 -1.23 -8.96 -5.30
N ILE A 144 -2.36 -8.78 -6.01
CA ILE A 144 -3.51 -9.68 -5.88
C ILE A 144 -3.16 -11.10 -6.34
N ALA A 145 -2.43 -11.24 -7.46
CA ALA A 145 -2.03 -12.54 -7.99
C ALA A 145 -1.20 -13.35 -6.98
N VAL A 146 -0.22 -12.71 -6.32
CA VAL A 146 0.59 -13.34 -5.26
C VAL A 146 -0.27 -13.71 -4.04
N ALA A 147 -1.22 -12.86 -3.63
CA ALA A 147 -2.14 -13.16 -2.54
C ALA A 147 -3.03 -14.38 -2.86
N VAL A 148 -3.59 -14.43 -4.05
CA VAL A 148 -4.43 -15.54 -4.51
C VAL A 148 -3.61 -16.85 -4.60
N ALA A 149 -2.36 -16.79 -5.04
CA ALA A 149 -1.46 -17.95 -5.04
C ALA A 149 -1.23 -18.49 -3.61
N LEU A 150 -1.03 -17.61 -2.61
CA LEU A 150 -0.93 -18.04 -1.21
C LEU A 150 -2.25 -18.64 -0.69
N VAL A 151 -3.38 -18.02 -0.99
CA VAL A 151 -4.71 -18.54 -0.61
C VAL A 151 -4.93 -19.95 -1.19
N ARG A 152 -4.53 -20.18 -2.47
CA ARG A 152 -4.56 -21.53 -3.06
C ARG A 152 -3.63 -22.49 -2.34
N GLY A 153 -2.47 -22.00 -1.83
CA GLY A 153 -1.58 -22.82 -0.99
C GLY A 153 -2.29 -23.40 0.24
N PHE A 154 -3.14 -22.61 0.88
CA PHE A 154 -3.97 -23.09 2.00
C PHE A 154 -5.13 -23.98 1.52
N ALA A 155 -5.80 -23.63 0.44
CA ALA A 155 -7.01 -24.33 -0.03
C ALA A 155 -6.71 -25.68 -0.69
N ARG A 156 -5.59 -25.79 -1.40
CA ARG A 156 -5.18 -27.00 -2.15
C ARG A 156 -4.42 -27.98 -1.26
N SER A 157 -4.38 -29.25 -1.68
CA SER A 157 -3.65 -30.31 -0.99
C SER A 157 -3.08 -31.33 -1.95
N ARG A 158 -1.93 -31.93 -1.60
CA ARG A 158 -1.25 -32.96 -2.37
C ARG A 158 -0.88 -32.54 -3.80
N THR A 159 -0.68 -31.24 -4.03
CA THR A 159 -0.24 -30.70 -5.33
C THR A 159 0.86 -29.67 -5.10
N GLY A 160 1.79 -29.53 -6.01
CA GLY A 160 2.79 -28.46 -5.96
C GLY A 160 2.37 -27.19 -6.75
N GLU A 161 1.13 -27.17 -7.24
CA GLU A 161 0.61 -26.15 -8.15
C GLU A 161 -0.18 -25.10 -7.40
N ILE A 162 0.08 -23.82 -7.69
CA ILE A 162 -0.53 -22.68 -7.00
C ILE A 162 -1.31 -21.74 -7.94
N GLY A 163 -1.52 -22.15 -9.19
CA GLY A 163 -2.26 -21.41 -10.21
C GLY A 163 -1.37 -20.99 -11.38
N ASN A 164 -1.84 -20.03 -12.16
CA ASN A 164 -1.12 -19.47 -13.29
C ASN A 164 -0.98 -17.95 -13.13
N PHE A 165 0.26 -17.46 -13.08
CA PHE A 165 0.54 -16.04 -12.88
C PHE A 165 -0.09 -15.15 -13.95
N TRP A 166 0.02 -15.53 -15.22
CA TRP A 166 -0.49 -14.73 -16.33
C TRP A 166 -2.02 -14.63 -16.31
N ALA A 167 -2.69 -15.75 -16.00
CA ALA A 167 -4.13 -15.77 -15.85
C ALA A 167 -4.60 -14.92 -14.68
N ASP A 168 -3.92 -15.01 -13.54
CA ASP A 168 -4.25 -14.23 -12.34
C ASP A 168 -4.03 -12.73 -12.57
N LEU A 169 -2.90 -12.35 -13.20
CA LEU A 169 -2.58 -10.97 -13.55
C LEU A 169 -3.64 -10.36 -14.48
N VAL A 170 -3.92 -11.02 -15.60
CA VAL A 170 -4.86 -10.50 -16.60
C VAL A 170 -6.27 -10.42 -16.04
N ARG A 171 -6.73 -11.41 -15.28
CA ARG A 171 -8.04 -11.38 -14.62
C ARG A 171 -8.14 -10.25 -13.60
N GLY A 172 -7.09 -10.02 -12.81
CA GLY A 172 -7.00 -8.91 -11.87
C GLY A 172 -7.19 -7.57 -12.56
N VAL A 173 -6.50 -7.33 -13.66
CA VAL A 173 -6.62 -6.10 -14.44
C VAL A 173 -7.99 -6.00 -15.11
N VAL A 174 -8.37 -7.00 -15.92
CA VAL A 174 -9.53 -6.89 -16.84
C VAL A 174 -10.86 -6.99 -16.11
N ARG A 175 -10.96 -7.87 -15.09
CA ARG A 175 -12.24 -8.14 -14.42
C ARG A 175 -12.43 -7.33 -13.15
N ILE A 176 -11.36 -6.89 -12.48
CA ILE A 176 -11.46 -6.20 -11.20
C ILE A 176 -11.03 -4.74 -11.35
N LEU A 177 -9.74 -4.48 -11.61
CA LEU A 177 -9.22 -3.11 -11.49
C LEU A 177 -9.82 -2.16 -12.54
N VAL A 178 -9.81 -2.52 -13.83
CA VAL A 178 -10.29 -1.64 -14.89
C VAL A 178 -11.78 -1.28 -14.73
N PRO A 179 -12.73 -2.22 -14.53
CA PRO A 179 -14.14 -1.86 -14.41
C PRO A 179 -14.42 -0.93 -13.22
N PHE A 180 -13.83 -1.20 -12.06
CA PHE A 180 -14.04 -0.36 -10.88
C PHE A 180 -13.33 0.99 -11.01
N ALA A 181 -12.12 1.04 -11.59
CA ALA A 181 -11.41 2.31 -11.81
C ALA A 181 -12.15 3.21 -12.83
N VAL A 182 -12.77 2.65 -13.87
CA VAL A 182 -13.57 3.44 -14.83
C VAL A 182 -14.77 4.06 -14.12
N ILE A 183 -15.50 3.30 -13.29
CA ILE A 183 -16.62 3.84 -12.52
C ILE A 183 -16.14 4.93 -11.57
N ALA A 184 -15.04 4.70 -10.86
CA ALA A 184 -14.46 5.68 -9.93
C ALA A 184 -14.00 6.95 -10.66
N ALA A 185 -13.35 6.83 -11.81
CA ALA A 185 -12.94 7.98 -12.61
C ALA A 185 -14.13 8.84 -13.09
N ILE A 186 -15.23 8.20 -13.51
CA ILE A 186 -16.46 8.92 -13.89
C ILE A 186 -17.03 9.70 -12.70
N ILE A 187 -17.05 9.12 -11.50
CA ILE A 187 -17.50 9.79 -10.27
C ILE A 187 -16.60 10.98 -9.96
N LEU A 188 -15.26 10.80 -9.99
CA LEU A 188 -14.29 11.86 -9.71
C LEU A 188 -14.43 13.02 -10.70
N VAL A 189 -14.57 12.74 -12.01
CA VAL A 189 -14.82 13.78 -13.04
C VAL A 189 -16.13 14.51 -12.77
N ALA A 190 -17.18 13.79 -12.45
CA ALA A 190 -18.48 14.40 -12.13
C ALA A 190 -18.42 15.31 -10.88
N CYS A 191 -17.47 15.05 -9.98
CA CYS A 191 -17.22 15.86 -8.78
C CYS A 191 -16.19 16.98 -8.99
N GLY A 192 -15.58 17.10 -10.18
CA GLY A 192 -14.70 18.22 -10.54
C GLY A 192 -13.22 17.88 -10.68
N ALA A 193 -12.80 16.62 -10.51
CA ALA A 193 -11.44 16.22 -10.84
C ALA A 193 -11.20 16.34 -12.36
N ILE A 194 -10.04 16.84 -12.76
CA ILE A 194 -9.80 17.11 -14.19
C ILE A 194 -9.45 15.85 -14.96
N GLN A 195 -9.88 15.81 -16.23
CA GLN A 195 -9.58 14.74 -17.17
C GLN A 195 -9.46 15.32 -18.59
N ASN A 196 -8.26 15.67 -19.00
CA ASN A 196 -7.98 16.23 -20.32
C ASN A 196 -6.53 15.96 -20.74
N PHE A 197 -6.11 16.49 -21.88
CA PHE A 197 -4.75 16.46 -22.39
C PHE A 197 -4.28 17.86 -22.80
N SER A 198 -4.81 18.90 -22.15
CA SER A 198 -4.36 20.27 -22.39
C SER A 198 -2.90 20.44 -21.90
N GLY A 199 -2.20 21.35 -22.52
CA GLY A 199 -0.81 21.65 -22.15
C GLY A 199 -0.70 22.52 -20.90
N ILE A 200 0.43 23.20 -20.78
CA ILE A 200 0.70 24.16 -19.72
C ILE A 200 -0.13 25.42 -19.98
N HIS A 201 -0.88 25.85 -18.98
CA HIS A 201 -1.66 27.07 -18.98
C HIS A 201 -1.05 28.08 -18.02
N GLU A 202 -1.02 29.33 -18.43
CA GLU A 202 -0.59 30.45 -17.62
C GLU A 202 -1.79 31.34 -17.27
N VAL A 203 -1.97 31.63 -15.99
CA VAL A 203 -3.07 32.45 -15.48
C VAL A 203 -2.49 33.59 -14.67
N GLY A 204 -2.91 34.82 -15.00
CA GLY A 204 -2.50 36.01 -14.23
C GLY A 204 -3.06 35.98 -12.81
N GLN A 205 -2.22 36.34 -11.84
CA GLN A 205 -2.64 36.50 -10.44
C GLN A 205 -3.20 37.89 -10.20
N PHE A 206 -4.21 37.98 -9.30
CA PHE A 206 -4.85 39.25 -8.96
C PHE A 206 -3.87 40.28 -8.39
N MET A 207 -2.88 39.84 -7.62
CA MET A 207 -1.84 40.70 -7.01
C MET A 207 -0.63 40.95 -7.93
N GLY A 208 -0.69 40.54 -9.20
CA GLY A 208 0.41 40.60 -10.18
C GLY A 208 1.24 39.33 -10.20
N GLY A 209 1.85 39.03 -11.36
CA GLY A 209 2.54 37.78 -11.65
C GLY A 209 1.65 36.78 -12.36
N SER A 210 2.18 35.59 -12.61
CA SER A 210 1.45 34.47 -13.24
C SER A 210 1.64 33.16 -12.47
N GLN A 211 0.64 32.29 -12.58
CA GLN A 211 0.68 30.92 -12.08
C GLN A 211 0.51 29.96 -13.25
N GLN A 212 1.31 28.93 -13.29
CA GLN A 212 1.18 27.88 -14.31
C GLN A 212 0.47 26.67 -13.72
N TRP A 213 -0.38 26.02 -14.51
CA TRP A 213 -0.96 24.73 -14.22
C TRP A 213 -1.01 23.88 -15.49
N ASN A 214 -0.92 22.56 -15.32
CA ASN A 214 -0.97 21.61 -16.42
C ASN A 214 -2.33 20.90 -16.44
N GLY A 215 -2.89 20.71 -17.63
CA GLY A 215 -3.93 19.74 -17.84
C GLY A 215 -3.36 18.32 -17.79
N GLY A 216 -4.24 17.34 -17.64
CA GLY A 216 -3.83 15.93 -17.62
C GLY A 216 -4.98 14.95 -17.47
N ALA A 217 -4.67 13.68 -17.68
CA ALA A 217 -5.59 12.56 -17.43
C ALA A 217 -5.62 12.20 -15.93
N VAL A 218 -5.97 13.18 -15.10
CA VAL A 218 -5.83 13.15 -13.64
C VAL A 218 -6.81 12.20 -13.00
N ALA A 219 -8.11 12.38 -13.24
CA ALA A 219 -9.15 11.58 -12.58
C ALA A 219 -9.03 10.07 -12.84
N SER A 220 -8.55 9.67 -14.03
CA SER A 220 -8.32 8.26 -14.33
C SER A 220 -7.12 7.69 -13.56
N GLN A 221 -6.06 8.47 -13.37
CA GLN A 221 -4.92 8.08 -12.54
C GLN A 221 -5.31 8.06 -11.07
N GLU A 222 -6.02 9.07 -10.59
CA GLU A 222 -6.54 9.15 -9.23
C GLU A 222 -7.37 7.94 -8.85
N ALA A 223 -8.33 7.57 -9.71
CA ALA A 223 -9.19 6.40 -9.49
C ALA A 223 -8.41 5.10 -9.28
N ILE A 224 -7.40 4.83 -10.10
CA ILE A 224 -6.61 3.59 -9.98
C ILE A 224 -5.57 3.69 -8.86
N LYS A 225 -4.98 4.87 -8.63
CA LYS A 225 -3.99 5.03 -7.56
C LYS A 225 -4.59 4.72 -6.19
N GLU A 226 -5.85 5.09 -5.96
CA GLU A 226 -6.56 4.79 -4.72
C GLU A 226 -7.06 3.35 -4.69
N LEU A 227 -7.76 2.90 -5.74
CA LEU A 227 -8.31 1.53 -5.82
C LEU A 227 -7.22 0.44 -5.78
N GLY A 228 -6.08 0.70 -6.41
CA GLY A 228 -4.94 -0.21 -6.46
C GLY A 228 -4.01 -0.10 -5.26
N THR A 229 -4.32 0.79 -4.30
CA THR A 229 -3.44 1.13 -3.17
C THR A 229 -2.01 1.44 -3.64
N ASN A 230 -1.90 2.33 -4.61
CA ASN A 230 -0.63 2.70 -5.24
C ASN A 230 0.00 3.94 -4.59
N GLY A 231 -0.77 5.03 -4.48
CA GLY A 231 -0.27 6.34 -4.07
C GLY A 231 0.44 7.11 -5.18
N GLY A 232 1.24 8.10 -4.78
CA GLY A 232 1.75 9.10 -5.68
C GLY A 232 0.64 10.03 -6.16
N GLY A 233 0.88 10.76 -7.24
CA GLY A 233 -0.11 11.65 -7.83
C GLY A 233 0.34 12.21 -9.15
N TYR A 234 -0.60 12.78 -9.89
CA TYR A 234 -0.30 13.56 -11.08
C TYR A 234 0.43 14.85 -10.70
N PHE A 235 -0.05 15.47 -9.61
CA PHE A 235 0.53 16.65 -8.99
C PHE A 235 1.37 16.28 -7.76
N ASN A 236 2.37 17.10 -7.42
CA ASN A 236 3.20 16.86 -6.25
C ASN A 236 2.41 16.90 -4.94
N ALA A 237 1.40 17.79 -4.85
CA ALA A 237 0.54 17.86 -3.68
C ALA A 237 -0.36 16.62 -3.51
N ASN A 238 -0.39 15.71 -4.48
CA ASN A 238 -1.12 14.46 -4.42
C ASN A 238 -2.63 14.71 -4.21
N SER A 239 -3.34 13.87 -3.46
CA SER A 239 -4.76 14.05 -3.14
C SER A 239 -5.08 15.30 -2.28
N ALA A 240 -4.08 16.11 -1.91
CA ALA A 240 -4.30 17.48 -1.42
C ALA A 240 -4.56 18.48 -2.56
N HIS A 241 -4.20 18.14 -3.81
CA HIS A 241 -4.39 19.05 -4.94
C HIS A 241 -5.87 19.12 -5.35
N PRO A 242 -6.45 20.35 -5.53
CA PRO A 242 -7.86 20.49 -5.87
C PRO A 242 -8.29 19.83 -7.19
N PHE A 243 -7.36 19.62 -8.12
CA PHE A 243 -7.65 18.96 -9.41
C PHE A 243 -7.66 17.43 -9.31
N GLU A 244 -7.05 16.85 -8.28
CA GLU A 244 -7.15 15.42 -7.96
C GLU A 244 -8.38 15.17 -7.08
N ASN A 245 -8.51 15.92 -5.98
CA ASN A 245 -9.49 15.73 -4.91
C ASN A 245 -10.20 17.05 -4.56
N PRO A 246 -11.21 17.46 -5.33
CA PRO A 246 -11.78 18.81 -5.23
C PRO A 246 -12.67 19.04 -4.00
N THR A 247 -13.33 18.01 -3.44
CA THR A 247 -14.39 18.18 -2.44
C THR A 247 -14.25 17.25 -1.23
N PRO A 248 -14.91 17.55 -0.08
CA PRO A 248 -14.95 16.61 1.04
C PRO A 248 -15.59 15.25 0.69
N PHE A 249 -16.49 15.20 -0.30
CA PHE A 249 -17.06 13.95 -0.78
C PHE A 249 -16.00 13.12 -1.54
N THR A 250 -15.23 13.75 -2.43
CA THR A 250 -14.17 13.04 -3.15
C THR A 250 -13.10 12.53 -2.20
N ASN A 251 -12.76 13.28 -1.15
CA ASN A 251 -11.84 12.83 -0.10
C ASN A 251 -12.34 11.55 0.60
N LEU A 252 -13.61 11.53 1.01
CA LEU A 252 -14.21 10.35 1.61
C LEU A 252 -14.29 9.17 0.62
N PHE A 253 -14.54 9.46 -0.66
CA PHE A 253 -14.60 8.47 -1.72
C PHE A 253 -13.23 7.86 -2.03
N GLU A 254 -12.16 8.65 -2.01
CA GLU A 254 -10.78 8.18 -2.15
C GLU A 254 -10.39 7.24 -1.00
N ILE A 255 -10.70 7.63 0.26
CA ILE A 255 -10.51 6.74 1.42
C ILE A 255 -11.30 5.44 1.25
N PHE A 256 -12.53 5.52 0.74
CA PHE A 256 -13.33 4.32 0.45
C PHE A 256 -12.65 3.43 -0.59
N LEU A 257 -12.14 3.99 -1.69
CA LEU A 257 -11.47 3.23 -2.76
C LEU A 257 -10.23 2.50 -2.25
N LEU A 258 -9.37 3.18 -1.47
CA LEU A 258 -8.14 2.58 -0.96
C LEU A 258 -8.39 1.45 0.08
N LEU A 259 -9.52 1.46 0.80
CA LEU A 259 -9.89 0.42 1.75
C LEU A 259 -10.72 -0.72 1.14
N LEU A 260 -11.36 -0.47 0.00
CA LEU A 260 -12.38 -1.34 -0.58
C LEU A 260 -11.88 -2.76 -0.91
N ILE A 261 -10.84 -2.86 -1.74
CA ILE A 261 -10.28 -4.15 -2.15
C ILE A 261 -9.56 -4.83 -0.98
N PRO A 262 -8.68 -4.17 -0.21
CA PRO A 262 -7.97 -4.81 0.90
C PRO A 262 -8.89 -5.48 1.93
N PHE A 263 -9.92 -4.78 2.40
CA PHE A 263 -10.89 -5.41 3.32
C PHE A 263 -11.67 -6.54 2.65
N SER A 264 -12.13 -6.34 1.40
CA SER A 264 -12.91 -7.37 0.68
C SER A 264 -12.12 -8.64 0.35
N LEU A 265 -10.79 -8.56 0.27
CA LEU A 265 -9.91 -9.72 0.07
C LEU A 265 -9.98 -10.71 1.23
N THR A 266 -10.31 -10.27 2.45
CA THR A 266 -10.52 -11.19 3.58
C THR A 266 -11.74 -12.09 3.35
N ARG A 267 -12.79 -11.58 2.72
CA ARG A 267 -13.96 -12.36 2.31
C ARG A 267 -13.59 -13.32 1.19
N THR A 268 -12.83 -12.84 0.19
CA THR A 268 -12.29 -13.67 -0.90
C THR A 268 -11.51 -14.86 -0.33
N PHE A 269 -10.60 -14.60 0.60
CA PHE A 269 -9.86 -15.65 1.32
C PHE A 269 -10.81 -16.66 1.97
N GLY A 270 -11.76 -16.18 2.78
CA GLY A 270 -12.70 -17.07 3.50
C GLY A 270 -13.52 -17.96 2.56
N VAL A 271 -13.95 -17.43 1.40
CA VAL A 271 -14.69 -18.19 0.38
C VAL A 271 -13.78 -19.24 -0.27
N MET A 272 -12.57 -18.85 -0.69
CA MET A 272 -11.65 -19.73 -1.40
C MET A 272 -11.12 -20.89 -0.53
N VAL A 273 -10.95 -20.68 0.78
CA VAL A 273 -10.56 -21.76 1.72
C VAL A 273 -11.76 -22.56 2.27
N GLY A 274 -12.97 -22.27 1.81
CA GLY A 274 -14.19 -22.97 2.24
C GLY A 274 -14.65 -22.64 3.65
N SER A 275 -14.15 -21.59 4.29
CA SER A 275 -14.51 -21.16 5.64
C SER A 275 -14.62 -19.64 5.78
N VAL A 276 -15.80 -19.12 5.56
CA VAL A 276 -16.09 -17.68 5.69
C VAL A 276 -15.75 -17.13 7.09
N ARG A 277 -15.85 -17.96 8.12
CA ARG A 277 -15.50 -17.59 9.50
C ARG A 277 -14.03 -17.22 9.65
N GLN A 278 -13.14 -17.88 8.91
CA GLN A 278 -11.72 -17.53 8.86
C GLN A 278 -11.51 -16.14 8.22
N GLY A 279 -12.24 -15.84 7.15
CA GLY A 279 -12.25 -14.49 6.54
C GLY A 279 -12.69 -13.41 7.54
N TYR A 280 -13.74 -13.67 8.33
CA TYR A 280 -14.19 -12.74 9.37
C TYR A 280 -13.19 -12.58 10.52
N ALA A 281 -12.45 -13.62 10.90
CA ALA A 281 -11.42 -13.51 11.94
C ALA A 281 -10.26 -12.59 11.48
N ILE A 282 -9.84 -12.73 10.22
CA ILE A 282 -8.82 -11.84 9.62
C ILE A 282 -9.36 -10.42 9.47
N LEU A 283 -10.60 -10.25 8.97
CA LEU A 283 -11.25 -8.93 8.90
C LEU A 283 -11.29 -8.25 10.27
N ALA A 284 -11.71 -8.98 11.30
CA ALA A 284 -11.79 -8.44 12.66
C ALA A 284 -10.43 -7.98 13.18
N THR A 285 -9.34 -8.70 12.88
CA THR A 285 -7.98 -8.30 13.22
C THR A 285 -7.58 -7.01 12.52
N MET A 286 -7.75 -6.96 11.20
CA MET A 286 -7.43 -5.78 10.39
C MET A 286 -8.24 -4.55 10.82
N PHE A 287 -9.55 -4.74 10.99
CA PHE A 287 -10.47 -3.66 11.38
C PHE A 287 -10.18 -3.13 12.78
N THR A 288 -9.86 -4.00 13.75
CA THR A 288 -9.50 -3.58 15.11
C THR A 288 -8.27 -2.71 15.10
N ILE A 289 -7.21 -3.08 14.37
CA ILE A 289 -5.98 -2.29 14.27
C ILE A 289 -6.28 -0.96 13.57
N TRP A 290 -6.92 -0.99 12.39
CA TRP A 290 -7.23 0.22 11.62
C TRP A 290 -8.06 1.21 12.45
N LEU A 291 -9.15 0.76 13.07
CA LEU A 291 -10.02 1.63 13.86
C LEU A 291 -9.31 2.21 15.09
N SER A 292 -8.48 1.40 15.76
CA SER A 292 -7.70 1.87 16.90
C SER A 292 -6.70 2.95 16.51
N PHE A 293 -6.03 2.81 15.37
CA PHE A 293 -5.09 3.79 14.87
C PHE A 293 -5.79 5.08 14.40
N VAL A 294 -6.95 4.97 13.75
CA VAL A 294 -7.78 6.15 13.42
C VAL A 294 -8.19 6.89 14.69
N ALA A 295 -8.64 6.19 15.72
CA ALA A 295 -9.02 6.79 16.99
C ALA A 295 -7.82 7.46 17.69
N LEU A 296 -6.66 6.84 17.71
CA LEU A 296 -5.43 7.40 18.25
C LEU A 296 -4.99 8.65 17.48
N MET A 297 -5.00 8.61 16.14
CA MET A 297 -4.63 9.76 15.32
C MET A 297 -5.60 10.93 15.54
N MET A 298 -6.90 10.68 15.55
CA MET A 298 -7.88 11.72 15.85
C MET A 298 -7.67 12.30 17.26
N TRP A 299 -7.33 11.46 18.23
CA TRP A 299 -7.03 11.92 19.58
C TRP A 299 -5.79 12.81 19.61
N THR A 300 -4.68 12.44 18.98
CA THR A 300 -3.46 13.26 18.95
C THR A 300 -3.68 14.58 18.24
N GLU A 301 -4.39 14.59 17.11
CA GLU A 301 -4.57 15.81 16.31
C GLU A 301 -5.66 16.76 16.84
N PHE A 302 -6.60 16.28 17.67
CA PHE A 302 -7.62 17.12 18.30
C PHE A 302 -7.34 17.47 19.76
N ALA A 303 -6.65 16.63 20.52
CA ALA A 303 -6.52 16.77 21.98
C ALA A 303 -5.16 17.30 22.45
N HIS A 304 -4.08 17.02 21.72
CA HIS A 304 -2.76 17.59 22.04
C HIS A 304 -2.62 18.98 21.44
N HIS A 305 -2.90 19.99 22.26
CA HIS A 305 -2.89 21.38 21.83
C HIS A 305 -1.98 22.18 22.75
N GLU A 306 -0.89 22.65 22.21
CA GLU A 306 -0.14 23.75 22.79
C GLU A 306 -0.67 25.08 22.23
N GLY A 307 -0.88 26.08 23.07
CA GLY A 307 -1.15 27.48 22.79
C GLY A 307 -1.89 27.78 21.45
N ALA A 308 -1.15 27.89 20.36
CA ALA A 308 -1.69 28.24 19.05
C ALA A 308 -2.65 27.18 18.47
N LEU A 309 -2.41 25.90 18.73
CA LEU A 309 -3.27 24.81 18.27
C LEU A 309 -4.63 24.81 18.97
N GLN A 310 -4.69 25.15 20.24
CA GLN A 310 -5.96 25.31 20.97
C GLN A 310 -6.84 26.38 20.35
N ILE A 311 -6.25 27.53 19.97
CA ILE A 311 -6.97 28.63 19.31
C ILE A 311 -7.47 28.19 17.92
N ALA A 312 -6.69 27.41 17.19
CA ALA A 312 -7.06 26.90 15.88
C ALA A 312 -8.09 25.75 15.93
N GLY A 313 -8.35 25.18 17.12
CA GLY A 313 -9.29 24.05 17.28
C GLY A 313 -8.76 22.68 16.89
N GLY A 314 -7.43 22.54 16.78
CA GLY A 314 -6.71 21.31 16.44
C GLY A 314 -5.43 21.60 15.65
N ALA A 315 -4.67 20.55 15.34
CA ALA A 315 -3.47 20.62 14.52
C ALA A 315 -3.84 20.81 13.04
N THR A 316 -3.99 22.07 12.61
CA THR A 316 -4.45 22.43 11.26
C THR A 316 -3.32 22.64 10.25
N GLU A 317 -2.06 22.77 10.71
CA GLU A 317 -0.91 22.94 9.84
C GLU A 317 -0.80 21.75 8.86
N GLY A 318 -0.45 22.05 7.61
CA GLY A 318 -0.28 21.04 6.56
C GLY A 318 -1.56 20.28 6.18
N LYS A 319 -2.72 20.68 6.67
CA LYS A 319 -4.03 20.07 6.36
C LYS A 319 -4.90 21.03 5.56
N GLU A 320 -5.59 20.48 4.57
CA GLU A 320 -6.51 21.25 3.74
C GLU A 320 -7.75 21.67 4.54
N VAL A 321 -8.05 22.97 4.55
CA VAL A 321 -9.21 23.53 5.27
C VAL A 321 -10.52 22.91 4.81
N ARG A 322 -10.64 22.58 3.51
CA ARG A 322 -11.84 21.96 2.93
C ARG A 322 -12.11 20.54 3.45
N PHE A 323 -11.10 19.85 3.95
CA PHE A 323 -11.23 18.50 4.54
C PHE A 323 -11.30 18.55 6.06
N GLY A 324 -10.43 19.34 6.66
CA GLY A 324 -10.31 19.50 8.11
C GLY A 324 -9.53 18.36 8.77
N VAL A 325 -9.22 18.57 10.05
CA VAL A 325 -8.34 17.67 10.84
C VAL A 325 -8.84 16.22 10.87
N GLY A 326 -10.16 16.03 11.03
CA GLY A 326 -10.71 14.68 11.17
C GLY A 326 -10.62 13.85 9.89
N ALA A 327 -10.96 14.43 8.73
CA ALA A 327 -10.86 13.73 7.46
C ALA A 327 -9.41 13.42 7.10
N SER A 328 -8.50 14.39 7.30
CA SER A 328 -7.06 14.18 7.10
C SER A 328 -6.50 13.10 8.02
N SER A 329 -6.95 13.02 9.28
CA SER A 329 -6.55 11.93 10.20
C SER A 329 -7.01 10.55 9.70
N ILE A 330 -8.24 10.43 9.17
CA ILE A 330 -8.76 9.18 8.63
C ILE A 330 -7.99 8.78 7.37
N PHE A 331 -7.73 9.75 6.48
CA PHE A 331 -6.96 9.52 5.24
C PHE A 331 -5.54 9.06 5.57
N ALA A 332 -4.84 9.80 6.41
CA ALA A 332 -3.46 9.57 6.80
C ALA A 332 -3.23 8.17 7.40
N VAL A 333 -4.09 7.73 8.33
CA VAL A 333 -4.03 6.37 8.89
C VAL A 333 -4.39 5.33 7.84
N SER A 334 -5.41 5.58 7.03
CA SER A 334 -5.83 4.62 6.00
C SER A 334 -4.73 4.40 4.97
N THR A 335 -4.08 5.46 4.50
CA THR A 335 -3.00 5.37 3.50
C THR A 335 -1.72 4.72 4.04
N THR A 336 -1.37 4.94 5.31
CA THR A 336 -0.18 4.34 5.94
C THR A 336 -0.38 2.90 6.42
N LEU A 337 -1.62 2.45 6.59
CA LEU A 337 -1.95 1.05 6.90
C LEU A 337 -2.24 0.20 5.65
N THR A 338 -2.34 0.80 4.45
CA THR A 338 -2.73 0.10 3.21
C THR A 338 -1.66 0.05 2.13
N SER A 339 -0.41 0.37 2.38
CA SER A 339 0.62 0.49 1.32
C SER A 339 0.22 1.43 0.17
N THR A 340 -0.61 2.45 0.44
CA THR A 340 -1.07 3.36 -0.63
C THR A 340 -0.11 4.52 -0.83
N GLY A 341 0.16 5.27 0.23
CA GLY A 341 1.06 6.43 0.16
C GLY A 341 0.49 7.69 -0.48
N ALA A 342 -0.77 7.67 -0.94
CA ALA A 342 -1.50 8.88 -1.29
C ALA A 342 -1.71 9.75 -0.05
N VAL A 343 -1.69 11.08 -0.21
CA VAL A 343 -1.80 12.01 0.91
C VAL A 343 -2.75 13.16 0.57
N ASP A 344 -3.66 13.48 1.49
CA ASP A 344 -4.51 14.68 1.45
C ASP A 344 -4.00 15.81 2.34
N SER A 345 -2.85 15.56 3.02
CA SER A 345 -2.25 16.43 4.02
C SER A 345 -0.74 16.21 4.10
N PHE A 346 -0.01 17.16 4.64
CA PHE A 346 1.44 17.11 4.77
C PHE A 346 1.82 16.33 6.03
N HIS A 347 2.21 15.05 5.90
CA HIS A 347 2.44 14.14 7.02
C HIS A 347 3.52 14.63 8.00
N SER A 348 4.50 15.42 7.54
CA SER A 348 5.54 16.01 8.40
C SER A 348 4.99 17.08 9.37
N SER A 349 3.82 17.65 9.09
CA SER A 349 3.17 18.67 9.93
C SER A 349 2.16 18.11 10.92
N PHE A 350 2.03 16.79 11.02
CA PHE A 350 1.27 16.19 12.12
C PHE A 350 2.03 16.36 13.43
N THR A 351 1.32 16.31 14.56
CA THR A 351 1.96 16.35 15.89
C THR A 351 3.05 15.26 15.99
N GLY A 352 4.04 15.42 16.85
CA GLY A 352 5.12 14.43 17.00
C GLY A 352 4.59 13.02 17.27
N LEU A 353 3.54 12.86 18.08
CA LEU A 353 2.85 11.59 18.30
C LEU A 353 2.06 11.15 17.06
N GLY A 354 1.41 12.05 16.34
CA GLY A 354 0.73 11.78 15.07
C GLY A 354 1.71 11.24 14.02
N GLY A 355 2.87 11.88 13.88
CA GLY A 355 3.97 11.40 13.05
C GLY A 355 4.46 9.99 13.47
N GLY A 356 4.50 9.73 14.78
CA GLY A 356 4.78 8.41 15.35
C GLY A 356 3.75 7.36 14.97
N ILE A 357 2.47 7.72 14.91
CA ILE A 357 1.39 6.82 14.49
C ILE A 357 1.55 6.46 13.01
N HIS A 358 1.91 7.41 12.13
CA HIS A 358 2.21 7.11 10.73
C HIS A 358 3.33 6.09 10.59
N LEU A 359 4.46 6.32 11.27
CA LEU A 359 5.60 5.41 11.28
C LEU A 359 5.20 4.01 11.78
N LEU A 360 4.54 3.96 12.94
CA LEU A 360 4.10 2.70 13.53
C LEU A 360 3.11 1.94 12.63
N SER A 361 2.21 2.66 11.95
CA SER A 361 1.26 2.09 10.98
C SER A 361 1.99 1.31 9.88
N MET A 362 2.99 1.92 9.25
CA MET A 362 3.81 1.25 8.23
C MET A 362 4.68 0.14 8.82
N MET A 363 5.23 0.33 10.02
CA MET A 363 6.10 -0.63 10.72
C MET A 363 5.36 -1.91 11.15
N LEU A 364 4.02 -1.91 11.23
CA LEU A 364 3.22 -3.13 11.37
C LEU A 364 3.35 -4.06 10.13
N GLY A 365 3.98 -3.60 9.07
CA GLY A 365 4.14 -4.33 7.80
C GLY A 365 2.97 -4.14 6.85
N GLU A 366 2.18 -3.06 7.06
CA GLU A 366 1.04 -2.70 6.21
C GLU A 366 0.07 -3.87 5.97
N ILE A 367 -0.44 -4.40 7.06
CA ILE A 367 -1.29 -5.60 7.06
C ILE A 367 -2.70 -5.35 7.63
N ALA A 368 -3.06 -4.10 7.91
CA ALA A 368 -4.33 -3.78 8.57
C ALA A 368 -5.06 -2.56 7.97
N PRO A 369 -5.69 -2.68 6.77
CA PRO A 369 -5.90 -3.89 5.98
C PRO A 369 -4.78 -4.22 4.98
N GLY A 370 -3.77 -3.36 4.86
CA GLY A 370 -2.65 -3.51 3.96
C GLY A 370 -2.97 -3.19 2.50
N GLY A 371 -1.99 -3.32 1.63
CA GLY A 371 -2.16 -3.04 0.21
C GLY A 371 -3.01 -4.08 -0.52
N THR A 372 -3.43 -3.73 -1.71
CA THR A 372 -4.21 -4.59 -2.63
C THR A 372 -3.44 -5.88 -2.94
N GLY A 373 -3.72 -6.92 -2.19
CA GLY A 373 -3.04 -8.22 -2.19
C GLY A 373 -1.96 -8.33 -1.11
N SER A 374 -1.05 -7.36 -0.98
CA SER A 374 0.06 -7.43 0.00
C SER A 374 -0.43 -7.53 1.45
N GLY A 375 -1.47 -6.80 1.80
CA GLY A 375 -2.07 -6.89 3.12
C GLY A 375 -2.56 -8.29 3.47
N LEU A 376 -3.25 -8.94 2.54
CA LEU A 376 -3.76 -10.29 2.77
C LEU A 376 -2.62 -11.30 2.96
N TYR A 377 -1.62 -11.34 2.07
CA TYR A 377 -0.54 -12.29 2.27
C TYR A 377 0.30 -11.96 3.52
N GLY A 378 0.50 -10.70 3.86
CA GLY A 378 1.23 -10.28 5.06
C GLY A 378 0.54 -10.74 6.35
N ILE A 379 -0.76 -10.48 6.49
CA ILE A 379 -1.49 -10.91 7.70
C ILE A 379 -1.61 -12.44 7.80
N LEU A 380 -1.68 -13.16 6.68
CA LEU A 380 -1.67 -14.62 6.69
C LEU A 380 -0.32 -15.19 7.16
N ILE A 381 0.80 -14.54 6.80
CA ILE A 381 2.12 -14.87 7.37
C ILE A 381 2.12 -14.63 8.88
N MET A 382 1.62 -13.48 9.33
CA MET A 382 1.50 -13.20 10.77
C MET A 382 0.59 -14.20 11.49
N ALA A 383 -0.48 -14.66 10.85
CA ALA A 383 -1.35 -15.72 11.37
C ALA A 383 -0.60 -17.04 11.53
N VAL A 384 0.24 -17.43 10.56
CA VAL A 384 1.10 -18.61 10.65
C VAL A 384 2.05 -18.51 11.85
N ILE A 385 2.69 -17.33 12.04
CA ILE A 385 3.59 -17.09 13.17
C ILE A 385 2.83 -17.13 14.51
N ALA A 386 1.66 -16.47 14.59
CA ALA A 386 0.86 -16.46 15.80
C ALA A 386 0.38 -17.86 16.21
N VAL A 387 -0.06 -18.68 15.24
CA VAL A 387 -0.43 -20.09 15.48
C VAL A 387 0.77 -20.92 15.92
N PHE A 388 1.95 -20.68 15.35
CA PHE A 388 3.17 -21.38 15.74
C PHE A 388 3.58 -21.06 17.18
N ILE A 389 3.60 -19.78 17.54
CA ILE A 389 3.91 -19.34 18.92
C ILE A 389 2.90 -19.93 19.91
N ALA A 390 1.62 -19.81 19.63
CA ALA A 390 0.57 -20.35 20.49
C ALA A 390 0.67 -21.88 20.65
N GLY A 391 0.96 -22.60 19.55
CA GLY A 391 1.15 -24.04 19.58
C GLY A 391 2.32 -24.45 20.47
N LEU A 392 3.46 -23.78 20.37
CA LEU A 392 4.64 -24.04 21.21
C LEU A 392 4.37 -23.76 22.70
N MET A 393 3.69 -22.65 23.01
CA MET A 393 3.38 -22.28 24.41
C MET A 393 2.49 -23.31 25.12
N VAL A 394 1.62 -24.00 24.36
CA VAL A 394 0.68 -24.98 24.90
C VAL A 394 1.17 -26.43 24.72
N GLY A 395 2.37 -26.62 24.12
CA GLY A 395 2.93 -27.96 23.87
C GLY A 395 2.17 -28.76 22.81
N ARG A 396 1.57 -28.09 21.81
CA ARG A 396 0.76 -28.70 20.74
C ARG A 396 1.38 -28.53 19.39
N THR A 397 1.09 -29.40 18.43
CA THR A 397 1.53 -29.24 17.04
C THR A 397 0.81 -28.06 16.41
N PRO A 398 1.54 -27.01 15.94
CA PRO A 398 0.93 -25.87 15.29
C PRO A 398 0.29 -26.27 13.96
N GLU A 399 -0.97 -25.91 13.77
CA GLU A 399 -1.69 -26.13 12.51
C GLU A 399 -2.61 -24.94 12.19
N TYR A 400 -2.65 -24.55 10.92
CA TYR A 400 -3.53 -23.50 10.43
C TYR A 400 -4.27 -23.98 9.18
N LEU A 401 -5.61 -23.88 9.19
CA LEU A 401 -6.48 -24.35 8.09
C LEU A 401 -6.21 -25.82 7.67
N GLY A 402 -5.95 -26.70 8.64
CA GLY A 402 -5.62 -28.09 8.36
C GLY A 402 -4.23 -28.30 7.75
N LYS A 403 -3.36 -27.29 7.75
CA LYS A 403 -1.96 -27.40 7.35
C LYS A 403 -1.05 -27.39 8.56
N LYS A 404 -0.11 -28.33 8.62
CA LYS A 404 0.90 -28.37 9.67
C LYS A 404 1.92 -27.26 9.45
N ILE A 405 2.16 -26.45 10.48
CA ILE A 405 3.19 -25.43 10.47
C ILE A 405 4.47 -26.04 11.06
N GLY A 406 5.32 -26.53 10.19
CA GLY A 406 6.59 -27.14 10.55
C GLY A 406 7.78 -26.17 10.45
N SER A 407 8.99 -26.73 10.57
CA SER A 407 10.23 -25.96 10.52
C SER A 407 10.44 -25.20 9.19
N ARG A 408 9.97 -25.75 8.09
CA ARG A 408 10.08 -25.11 6.76
C ARG A 408 9.17 -23.88 6.68
N GLU A 409 7.90 -24.02 7.04
CA GLU A 409 6.90 -22.95 6.97
C GLU A 409 7.26 -21.80 7.90
N ILE A 410 7.69 -22.09 9.11
CA ILE A 410 8.07 -21.04 10.06
C ILE A 410 9.37 -20.31 9.66
N LYS A 411 10.36 -21.01 9.07
CA LYS A 411 11.56 -20.36 8.56
C LYS A 411 11.24 -19.38 7.43
N LEU A 412 10.37 -19.77 6.48
CA LEU A 412 9.93 -18.90 5.39
C LEU A 412 9.18 -17.69 5.93
N SER A 413 8.28 -17.89 6.89
CA SER A 413 7.53 -16.81 7.54
C SER A 413 8.43 -15.88 8.38
N ALA A 414 9.41 -16.42 9.09
CA ALA A 414 10.35 -15.63 9.89
C ALA A 414 11.26 -14.76 9.02
N ILE A 415 11.78 -15.30 7.92
CA ILE A 415 12.59 -14.49 6.99
C ILE A 415 11.73 -13.38 6.37
N TYR A 416 10.49 -13.68 5.98
CA TYR A 416 9.55 -12.67 5.47
C TYR A 416 9.45 -11.46 6.39
N ILE A 417 9.19 -11.65 7.68
CA ILE A 417 9.01 -10.54 8.63
C ILE A 417 10.30 -9.79 8.98
N LEU A 418 11.47 -10.37 8.75
CA LEU A 418 12.76 -9.75 9.04
C LEU A 418 13.29 -8.87 7.91
N ILE A 419 12.83 -9.04 6.67
CA ILE A 419 13.33 -8.31 5.51
C ILE A 419 13.11 -6.81 5.66
N THR A 420 11.86 -6.39 5.86
CA THR A 420 11.51 -4.97 5.93
C THR A 420 12.21 -4.25 7.07
N PRO A 421 12.22 -4.75 8.33
CA PRO A 421 12.98 -4.14 9.40
C PRO A 421 14.47 -4.01 9.11
N ALA A 422 15.08 -5.03 8.51
CA ALA A 422 16.49 -4.98 8.14
C ALA A 422 16.77 -3.85 7.15
N LEU A 423 15.93 -3.69 6.12
CA LEU A 423 16.07 -2.61 5.15
C LEU A 423 15.88 -1.24 5.81
N VAL A 424 14.83 -1.07 6.61
CA VAL A 424 14.54 0.19 7.31
C VAL A 424 15.70 0.61 8.20
N LEU A 425 16.09 -0.26 9.12
CA LEU A 425 17.08 0.09 10.14
C LEU A 425 18.49 0.25 9.56
N VAL A 426 18.90 -0.63 8.64
CA VAL A 426 20.23 -0.57 8.03
C VAL A 426 20.36 0.67 7.13
N PHE A 427 19.38 0.95 6.26
CA PHE A 427 19.49 2.08 5.34
C PHE A 427 19.35 3.43 6.07
N THR A 428 18.49 3.52 7.10
CA THR A 428 18.42 4.69 7.97
C THR A 428 19.77 4.91 8.68
N SER A 429 20.33 3.86 9.29
CA SER A 429 21.60 3.96 10.03
C SER A 429 22.76 4.40 9.13
N ILE A 430 22.87 3.83 7.92
CA ILE A 430 23.90 4.22 6.96
C ILE A 430 23.73 5.68 6.54
N SER A 431 22.48 6.10 6.24
CA SER A 431 22.20 7.48 5.83
C SER A 431 22.51 8.49 6.92
N MET A 432 22.26 8.15 8.19
CA MET A 432 22.57 9.03 9.31
C MET A 432 24.06 9.03 9.69
N ALA A 433 24.80 7.97 9.37
CA ALA A 433 26.23 7.87 9.66
C ALA A 433 27.13 8.55 8.61
N LEU A 434 26.63 8.73 7.38
CA LEU A 434 27.38 9.39 6.32
C LEU A 434 27.28 10.91 6.43
N PRO A 435 28.32 11.68 6.00
CA PRO A 435 28.33 13.12 6.17
C PRO A 435 27.32 13.86 5.28
N THR A 436 27.04 13.36 4.08
CA THR A 436 26.23 14.09 3.07
C THR A 436 24.72 13.90 3.21
N PRO A 437 24.16 12.67 3.42
CA PRO A 437 22.72 12.47 3.43
C PRO A 437 21.95 13.28 4.49
N PRO A 438 22.48 13.52 5.71
CA PRO A 438 21.77 14.34 6.70
C PRO A 438 21.54 15.80 6.29
N HIS A 439 22.33 16.33 5.35
CA HIS A 439 22.11 17.68 4.82
C HIS A 439 20.82 17.80 3.97
N SER A 440 20.18 16.70 3.64
CA SER A 440 18.88 16.68 2.94
C SER A 440 17.69 16.86 3.88
N MET A 441 17.87 16.73 5.21
CA MET A 441 16.81 16.95 6.20
C MET A 441 16.45 18.44 6.24
N LEU A 442 15.16 18.73 6.31
CA LEU A 442 14.66 20.09 6.49
C LEU A 442 14.76 20.50 7.96
N ASN A 443 14.45 19.59 8.87
CA ASN A 443 14.38 19.85 10.29
C ASN A 443 15.58 19.23 11.04
N PRO A 444 16.06 19.90 12.13
CA PRO A 444 17.10 19.34 12.98
C PRO A 444 16.54 18.35 14.02
N GLY A 445 17.42 17.63 14.71
CA GLY A 445 17.07 16.84 15.89
C GLY A 445 16.18 15.63 15.61
N ALA A 446 15.25 15.36 16.51
CA ALA A 446 14.38 14.18 16.47
C ALA A 446 13.46 14.16 15.24
N HIS A 447 12.95 15.32 14.82
CA HIS A 447 12.11 15.42 13.62
C HIS A 447 12.92 15.10 12.34
N GLY A 448 14.13 15.67 12.19
CA GLY A 448 14.99 15.36 11.05
C GLY A 448 15.39 13.87 10.98
N PHE A 449 15.66 13.24 12.13
CA PHE A 449 15.85 11.79 12.17
C PHE A 449 14.56 11.06 11.71
N SER A 450 13.39 11.53 12.14
CA SER A 450 12.10 10.97 11.72
C SER A 450 11.86 11.11 10.23
N GLU A 451 12.31 12.20 9.56
CA GLU A 451 12.23 12.36 8.10
C GLU A 451 12.96 11.23 7.37
N VAL A 452 14.20 10.91 7.78
CA VAL A 452 15.00 9.84 7.18
C VAL A 452 14.43 8.47 7.51
N LEU A 453 14.05 8.23 8.76
CA LEU A 453 13.42 6.98 9.20
C LEU A 453 12.12 6.73 8.43
N TYR A 454 11.31 7.78 8.24
CA TYR A 454 10.06 7.70 7.46
C TYR A 454 10.32 7.32 6.01
N ALA A 455 11.30 7.95 5.36
CA ALA A 455 11.64 7.67 3.97
C ALA A 455 11.96 6.18 3.74
N PHE A 456 12.80 5.58 4.59
CA PHE A 456 13.12 4.16 4.46
C PHE A 456 12.03 3.23 4.97
N THR A 457 11.24 3.65 5.97
CA THR A 457 10.07 2.88 6.41
C THR A 457 9.03 2.80 5.29
N SER A 458 8.72 3.92 4.66
CA SER A 458 7.81 3.99 3.53
C SER A 458 8.32 3.21 2.31
N ALA A 459 9.58 3.42 1.92
CA ALA A 459 10.18 2.73 0.78
C ALA A 459 10.25 1.20 0.98
N ALA A 460 10.70 0.71 2.14
CA ALA A 460 10.85 -0.72 2.39
C ALA A 460 9.50 -1.46 2.54
N ASN A 461 8.46 -0.78 3.03
CA ASN A 461 7.10 -1.32 3.10
C ASN A 461 6.32 -1.12 1.79
N ASN A 462 6.88 -0.40 0.80
CA ASN A 462 6.23 -0.04 -0.46
C ASN A 462 4.98 0.84 -0.26
N ASN A 463 5.03 1.79 0.67
CA ASN A 463 3.96 2.74 0.92
C ASN A 463 3.96 3.90 -0.08
N GLY A 464 5.00 4.72 -0.09
CA GLY A 464 5.16 5.87 -0.99
C GLY A 464 4.95 7.24 -0.33
N SER A 465 4.28 7.33 0.82
CA SER A 465 4.18 8.59 1.57
C SER A 465 5.54 9.02 2.12
N ALA A 466 5.70 10.31 2.39
CA ALA A 466 6.93 10.88 2.89
C ALA A 466 6.67 11.94 3.98
N PHE A 467 7.65 12.14 4.86
CA PHE A 467 7.83 13.44 5.47
C PHE A 467 8.55 14.29 4.44
N ALA A 468 7.78 15.06 3.67
CA ALA A 468 8.23 15.73 2.46
C ALA A 468 9.17 16.93 2.73
N GLY A 469 9.57 17.18 3.98
CA GLY A 469 10.68 18.05 4.33
C GLY A 469 12.03 17.50 3.87
N LEU A 470 12.19 16.19 3.80
CA LEU A 470 13.40 15.56 3.29
C LEU A 470 13.58 15.84 1.78
N ASN A 471 14.70 16.44 1.39
CA ASN A 471 15.09 16.55 -0.03
C ASN A 471 15.56 15.20 -0.56
N ALA A 472 14.63 14.41 -1.07
CA ALA A 472 14.89 13.06 -1.57
C ALA A 472 15.43 13.02 -3.02
N ASN A 473 15.46 14.17 -3.74
CA ASN A 473 15.97 14.20 -5.13
C ASN A 473 17.49 14.35 -5.17
N THR A 474 18.19 13.44 -4.53
CA THR A 474 19.64 13.29 -4.59
C THR A 474 19.99 11.90 -5.11
N ASP A 475 21.19 11.73 -5.66
CA ASP A 475 21.63 10.41 -6.14
C ASP A 475 21.62 9.34 -5.03
N TRP A 476 21.96 9.75 -3.79
CA TRP A 476 21.91 8.86 -2.63
C TRP A 476 20.49 8.36 -2.35
N TYR A 477 19.55 9.29 -2.09
CA TYR A 477 18.19 8.89 -1.74
C TYR A 477 17.46 8.23 -2.90
N ASN A 478 17.61 8.72 -4.13
CA ASN A 478 17.03 8.06 -5.31
C ASN A 478 17.51 6.62 -5.45
N THR A 479 18.80 6.34 -5.20
CA THR A 479 19.35 4.99 -5.30
C THR A 479 18.93 4.12 -4.10
N MET A 480 19.10 4.61 -2.87
CA MET A 480 18.88 3.80 -1.67
C MET A 480 17.40 3.51 -1.41
N THR A 481 16.52 4.49 -1.60
CA THR A 481 15.07 4.23 -1.51
C THR A 481 14.60 3.32 -2.66
N GLY A 482 15.16 3.48 -3.87
CA GLY A 482 14.93 2.55 -4.98
C GLY A 482 15.28 1.10 -4.64
N LEU A 483 16.45 0.88 -4.03
CA LEU A 483 16.86 -0.46 -3.56
C LEU A 483 15.97 -0.96 -2.41
N ALA A 484 15.58 -0.08 -1.48
CA ALA A 484 14.67 -0.43 -0.39
C ALA A 484 13.32 -0.90 -0.93
N MET A 485 12.75 -0.19 -1.90
CA MET A 485 11.49 -0.56 -2.58
C MET A 485 11.62 -1.89 -3.33
N LEU A 486 12.71 -2.09 -4.07
CA LEU A 486 12.95 -3.30 -4.84
C LEU A 486 13.03 -4.54 -3.94
N PHE A 487 13.87 -4.49 -2.92
CA PHE A 487 14.05 -5.60 -1.99
C PHE A 487 12.84 -5.79 -1.06
N GLY A 488 12.24 -4.68 -0.59
CA GLY A 488 11.04 -4.69 0.24
C GLY A 488 9.82 -5.33 -0.45
N ARG A 489 9.74 -5.28 -1.80
CA ARG A 489 8.66 -5.91 -2.56
C ARG A 489 8.98 -7.36 -2.93
N PHE A 490 10.10 -7.57 -3.61
CA PHE A 490 10.31 -8.87 -4.27
C PHE A 490 10.85 -9.95 -3.34
N LEU A 491 11.69 -9.62 -2.34
CA LEU A 491 12.15 -10.63 -1.39
C LEU A 491 10.99 -11.24 -0.57
N PRO A 492 10.06 -10.45 0.02
CA PRO A 492 8.88 -11.01 0.65
C PRO A 492 8.05 -11.92 -0.27
N MET A 493 7.85 -11.53 -1.54
CA MET A 493 7.09 -12.34 -2.50
C MET A 493 7.74 -13.71 -2.76
N VAL A 494 9.08 -13.81 -2.76
CA VAL A 494 9.78 -15.10 -2.86
C VAL A 494 9.35 -16.03 -1.74
N PHE A 495 9.33 -15.55 -0.50
CA PHE A 495 9.00 -16.38 0.67
C PHE A 495 7.52 -16.69 0.76
N VAL A 496 6.65 -15.76 0.36
CA VAL A 496 5.19 -15.99 0.25
C VAL A 496 4.88 -17.11 -0.75
N LEU A 497 5.47 -17.04 -1.95
CA LEU A 497 5.22 -18.06 -2.99
C LEU A 497 5.84 -19.41 -2.62
N ALA A 498 7.02 -19.41 -2.00
CA ALA A 498 7.64 -20.64 -1.49
C ALA A 498 6.80 -21.28 -0.38
N LEU A 499 6.21 -20.46 0.52
CA LEU A 499 5.28 -20.92 1.53
C LEU A 499 4.01 -21.48 0.89
N ALA A 500 3.43 -20.79 -0.09
CA ALA A 500 2.26 -21.27 -0.83
C ALA A 500 2.49 -22.66 -1.44
N GLY A 501 3.64 -22.86 -2.10
CA GLY A 501 4.03 -24.16 -2.63
C GLY A 501 4.17 -25.24 -1.56
N SER A 502 4.84 -24.92 -0.43
CA SER A 502 5.00 -25.85 0.70
C SER A 502 3.65 -26.27 1.28
N LEU A 503 2.72 -25.34 1.48
CA LEU A 503 1.40 -25.60 2.02
C LEU A 503 0.53 -26.44 1.06
N ALA A 504 0.59 -26.17 -0.25
CA ALA A 504 -0.16 -26.91 -1.25
C ALA A 504 0.27 -28.39 -1.38
N GLU A 505 1.54 -28.71 -1.13
CA GLU A 505 2.08 -30.08 -1.13
C GLU A 505 1.59 -30.91 0.05
N GLN A 506 1.18 -30.30 1.16
CA GLN A 506 0.80 -30.98 2.38
C GLN A 506 -0.52 -31.74 2.28
N ARG A 507 -0.62 -32.83 3.06
CA ARG A 507 -1.90 -33.51 3.32
C ARG A 507 -2.66 -32.77 4.42
N PRO A 508 -3.99 -32.67 4.33
CA PRO A 508 -4.79 -32.11 5.42
C PRO A 508 -4.62 -32.88 6.70
N VAL A 509 -4.46 -32.17 7.80
CA VAL A 509 -4.41 -32.74 9.16
C VAL A 509 -5.81 -32.59 9.77
N PRO A 510 -6.42 -33.68 10.31
CA PRO A 510 -7.70 -33.56 10.98
C PRO A 510 -7.60 -32.70 12.22
N ALA A 511 -8.59 -31.83 12.45
CA ALA A 511 -8.69 -31.05 13.67
C ALA A 511 -8.87 -32.00 14.91
N THR A 512 -8.09 -31.74 15.93
CA THR A 512 -8.15 -32.47 17.21
C THR A 512 -8.65 -31.55 18.33
N ALA A 513 -8.91 -32.11 19.53
CA ALA A 513 -9.25 -31.31 20.71
C ALA A 513 -8.13 -30.29 21.07
N GLY A 514 -6.93 -30.51 20.55
CA GLY A 514 -5.77 -29.65 20.71
C GLY A 514 -5.59 -28.58 19.66
N THR A 515 -6.37 -28.58 18.57
CA THR A 515 -6.25 -27.61 17.51
C THR A 515 -6.73 -26.23 17.96
N LEU A 516 -5.93 -25.19 17.75
CA LEU A 516 -6.33 -23.80 18.00
C LEU A 516 -7.47 -23.41 17.04
N ARG A 517 -8.59 -22.99 17.60
CA ARG A 517 -9.72 -22.53 16.77
C ARG A 517 -9.49 -21.11 16.27
N THR A 518 -8.94 -21.01 15.07
CA THR A 518 -8.54 -19.74 14.45
C THR A 518 -9.71 -18.90 13.91
N GLU A 519 -10.93 -19.43 13.95
CA GLU A 519 -12.17 -18.71 13.64
C GLU A 519 -12.84 -18.03 14.85
N LYS A 520 -12.22 -18.08 16.04
CA LYS A 520 -12.78 -17.53 17.29
C LYS A 520 -12.14 -16.18 17.66
N PRO A 521 -12.84 -15.32 18.43
CA PRO A 521 -12.33 -14.03 18.87
C PRO A 521 -10.99 -14.09 19.63
N LEU A 522 -10.74 -15.18 20.34
CA LEU A 522 -9.46 -15.41 21.02
C LEU A 522 -8.28 -15.37 20.03
N PHE A 523 -8.44 -15.93 18.84
CA PHE A 523 -7.42 -15.90 17.81
C PHE A 523 -7.21 -14.47 17.27
N THR A 524 -8.28 -13.70 17.09
CA THR A 524 -8.19 -12.28 16.70
C THR A 524 -7.35 -11.51 17.73
N GLY A 525 -7.65 -11.63 19.03
CA GLY A 525 -6.86 -10.96 20.07
C GLY A 525 -5.39 -11.42 20.12
N LEU A 526 -5.14 -12.72 19.96
CA LEU A 526 -3.79 -13.28 19.89
C LEU A 526 -3.02 -12.71 18.68
N LEU A 527 -3.65 -12.62 17.52
CA LEU A 527 -3.02 -12.13 16.30
C LEU A 527 -2.71 -10.63 16.41
N VAL A 528 -3.64 -9.81 16.91
CA VAL A 528 -3.40 -8.39 17.20
C VAL A 528 -2.22 -8.23 18.18
N GLY A 529 -2.24 -8.98 19.29
CA GLY A 529 -1.17 -8.92 20.29
C GLY A 529 0.19 -9.33 19.72
N ALA A 530 0.24 -10.41 18.92
CA ALA A 530 1.48 -10.87 18.29
C ALA A 530 2.05 -9.81 17.32
N ILE A 531 1.19 -9.20 16.49
CA ILE A 531 1.59 -8.13 15.57
C ILE A 531 2.20 -6.95 16.34
N LEU A 532 1.50 -6.44 17.35
CA LEU A 532 1.95 -5.29 18.14
C LEU A 532 3.25 -5.57 18.92
N ILE A 533 3.38 -6.76 19.51
CA ILE A 533 4.59 -7.15 20.25
C ILE A 533 5.80 -7.28 19.33
N ILE A 534 5.65 -7.97 18.20
CA ILE A 534 6.75 -8.15 17.24
C ILE A 534 7.20 -6.80 16.71
N THR A 535 6.27 -5.93 16.33
CA THR A 535 6.59 -4.57 15.82
C THR A 535 7.24 -3.72 16.91
N GLY A 536 6.70 -3.71 18.12
CA GLY A 536 7.24 -2.97 19.24
C GLY A 536 8.68 -3.40 19.58
N LEU A 537 8.92 -4.70 19.71
CA LEU A 537 10.27 -5.23 19.98
C LEU A 537 11.27 -4.87 18.86
N THR A 538 10.80 -4.77 17.62
CA THR A 538 11.67 -4.53 16.46
C THR A 538 12.03 -3.05 16.31
N TYR A 539 11.05 -2.15 16.45
CA TYR A 539 11.20 -0.75 16.05
C TYR A 539 11.20 0.25 17.23
N PHE A 540 10.90 -0.19 18.45
CA PHE A 540 10.82 0.71 19.61
C PHE A 540 12.06 1.61 19.78
N PRO A 541 13.31 1.12 19.64
CA PRO A 541 14.47 2.01 19.76
C PRO A 541 14.49 3.15 18.73
N ALA A 542 14.12 2.86 17.48
CA ALA A 542 14.06 3.89 16.43
C ALA A 542 12.93 4.89 16.67
N LEU A 543 11.76 4.40 17.10
CA LEU A 543 10.63 5.27 17.45
C LEU A 543 10.95 6.15 18.67
N ALA A 544 11.71 5.65 19.64
CA ALA A 544 12.14 6.39 20.81
C ALA A 544 13.09 7.55 20.49
N LEU A 545 13.96 7.39 19.47
CA LEU A 545 14.90 8.42 19.04
C LEU A 545 14.26 9.52 18.16
N GLY A 546 13.15 9.24 17.52
CA GLY A 546 12.45 10.14 16.63
C GLY A 546 11.13 10.63 17.24
N PRO A 547 9.98 10.09 16.79
CA PRO A 547 8.67 10.66 17.08
C PRO A 547 8.28 10.63 18.56
N LEU A 548 8.75 9.66 19.34
CA LEU A 548 8.47 9.66 20.78
C LEU A 548 9.29 10.71 21.52
N ALA A 549 10.56 10.92 21.16
CA ALA A 549 11.37 12.00 21.73
C ALA A 549 10.77 13.37 21.41
N GLU A 550 10.29 13.56 20.18
CA GLU A 550 9.61 14.79 19.76
C GLU A 550 8.28 14.98 20.50
N GLY A 551 7.39 13.98 20.45
CA GLY A 551 6.03 14.09 20.98
C GLY A 551 5.92 14.08 22.51
N LEU A 552 6.97 13.71 23.24
CA LEU A 552 7.02 13.78 24.71
C LEU A 552 7.79 15.00 25.21
N ALA A 553 8.54 15.69 24.35
CA ALA A 553 9.28 16.89 24.68
C ALA A 553 8.51 18.18 24.35
N SER A 554 7.43 18.08 23.55
CA SER A 554 6.53 19.18 23.16
C SER A 554 5.41 19.41 24.16
#